data_12013412f5d379a0e56a200220851eaa
#
_entry.id   12013412f5d379a0e56a200220851eaa
#
_cell.length_a   1.000
_cell.length_b   1.000
_cell.length_c   1.000
_cell.angle_alpha   90.00
_cell.angle_beta   90.00
_cell.angle_gamma   90.00
#
_symmetry.space_group_name_H-M   'P 1'
#
loop_
_entity.id
_entity.type
_entity.pdbx_description
1 polymer ?
#
loop_
_entity_poly.entity_id
_entity_poly.type
_entity_poly.pdbx_seq_one_letter_code
_entity_poly.pdbx_strand_id
1 'polypeptide(L)'
;MTEHRLAVRHFAWLAIILTGALLQACGPNDKGAAGPKQRVFAADVAGGAKVCEVPKVSPTNDQPTEAAIRMTNDGGWCGLPVHQSESKPFSAGLLSTRPSHGTVVIHQVGDETRIDYTPDRGFAGTDSFVVKLLPGNASVRVTATVSGPVA
;
A
#
# COMPACT_ATOMS: atom_id res chain seq x y z
N MET A 1 62.33 56.48 -12.54
CA MET A 1 62.85 56.33 -13.91
C MET A 1 61.94 55.35 -14.60
N THR A 2 61.24 55.75 -15.40
CA THR A 2 60.92 56.26 -16.63
C THR A 2 59.48 55.80 -17.02
N GLU A 3 58.71 56.75 -17.13
CA GLU A 3 57.48 56.91 -17.89
C GLU A 3 57.40 56.20 -19.26
N HIS A 4 56.24 55.93 -19.73
CA HIS A 4 55.64 56.32 -21.01
C HIS A 4 54.26 55.72 -21.12
N ARG A 5 53.19 56.46 -20.86
CA ARG A 5 52.38 57.29 -21.77
C ARG A 5 51.71 56.53 -22.94
N LEU A 6 50.36 56.61 -22.86
CA LEU A 6 49.40 56.92 -23.93
C LEU A 6 49.20 55.93 -25.09
N ALA A 7 47.99 55.44 -25.21
CA ALA A 7 47.14 55.87 -26.33
C ALA A 7 45.67 55.42 -26.12
N VAL A 8 44.87 56.40 -25.98
CA VAL A 8 43.42 56.35 -26.16
C VAL A 8 43.10 56.12 -27.64
N ARG A 9 42.30 55.13 -27.96
CA ARG A 9 41.54 55.15 -29.23
C ARG A 9 40.14 54.59 -28.99
N HIS A 10 39.23 55.51 -29.02
CA HIS A 10 37.79 55.27 -29.22
C HIS A 10 37.56 54.51 -30.51
N PHE A 11 36.77 53.43 -30.41
CA PHE A 11 35.92 53.03 -31.52
C PHE A 11 34.58 52.62 -30.99
N ALA A 12 33.62 53.40 -31.44
CA ALA A 12 32.19 53.21 -31.18
C ALA A 12 31.64 52.07 -32.04
N TRP A 13 30.43 51.68 -31.66
CA TRP A 13 29.43 50.99 -32.47
C TRP A 13 29.55 49.46 -32.55
N LEU A 14 28.66 48.77 -31.84
CA LEU A 14 27.49 48.13 -32.46
C LEU A 14 26.63 47.57 -31.35
N ALA A 15 25.43 48.14 -31.27
CA ALA A 15 24.34 47.58 -30.48
C ALA A 15 23.86 46.28 -31.15
N ILE A 16 24.14 45.16 -30.53
CA ILE A 16 23.49 43.90 -30.86
C ILE A 16 22.44 43.68 -29.80
N ILE A 17 21.21 43.96 -30.17
CA ILE A 17 20.02 43.56 -29.44
C ILE A 17 19.91 42.07 -29.63
N LEU A 18 20.43 41.29 -28.67
CA LEU A 18 20.15 39.89 -28.61
C LEU A 18 18.88 39.72 -27.78
N THR A 19 17.78 39.52 -28.46
CA THR A 19 16.53 39.04 -27.89
C THR A 19 16.79 37.70 -27.19
N GLY A 20 17.03 37.78 -25.88
CA GLY A 20 17.13 36.61 -25.05
C GLY A 20 15.76 35.92 -24.98
N ALA A 21 15.63 34.84 -25.70
CA ALA A 21 14.54 33.89 -25.49
C ALA A 21 14.61 33.43 -24.06
N LEU A 22 13.62 33.78 -23.24
CA LEU A 22 13.36 33.22 -21.94
C LEU A 22 13.02 31.74 -22.16
N LEU A 23 14.02 30.89 -22.12
CA LEU A 23 13.82 29.47 -21.84
C LEU A 23 13.35 29.37 -20.39
N GLN A 24 12.04 29.38 -20.19
CA GLN A 24 11.44 28.93 -18.97
C GLN A 24 11.76 27.45 -18.87
N ALA A 25 12.80 27.12 -18.10
CA ALA A 25 13.02 25.78 -17.64
C ALA A 25 11.80 25.41 -16.78
N CYS A 26 10.90 24.61 -17.35
CA CYS A 26 9.98 23.81 -16.56
C CYS A 26 10.85 22.91 -15.70
N GLY A 27 11.12 23.32 -14.46
CA GLY A 27 11.66 22.44 -13.45
C GLY A 27 10.70 21.25 -13.29
N PRO A 28 11.20 20.03 -13.12
CA PRO A 28 10.35 18.93 -12.80
C PRO A 28 9.69 19.22 -11.45
N ASN A 29 8.39 19.49 -11.49
CA ASN A 29 7.54 19.49 -10.31
C ASN A 29 7.34 18.02 -9.94
N ASP A 30 8.37 17.40 -9.34
CA ASP A 30 8.27 16.11 -8.67
C ASP A 30 7.48 16.25 -7.35
N LYS A 31 6.25 16.72 -7.47
CA LYS A 31 5.20 16.25 -6.58
C LYS A 31 4.96 14.84 -7.06
N GLY A 32 5.51 13.86 -6.34
CA GLY A 32 5.36 12.45 -6.62
C GLY A 32 3.92 12.17 -7.04
N ALA A 33 3.73 11.93 -8.32
CA ALA A 33 2.44 11.55 -8.83
C ALA A 33 2.11 10.24 -8.13
N ALA A 34 1.16 10.28 -7.21
CA ALA A 34 0.57 9.07 -6.67
C ALA A 34 0.17 8.25 -7.89
N GLY A 35 0.76 7.06 -8.05
CA GLY A 35 0.43 6.19 -9.16
C GLY A 35 -1.09 6.00 -9.25
N PRO A 36 -1.63 5.63 -10.41
CA PRO A 36 -3.06 5.44 -10.55
C PRO A 36 -3.51 4.43 -9.50
N LYS A 37 -4.44 4.85 -8.63
CA LYS A 37 -5.04 3.96 -7.62
C LYS A 37 -5.66 2.78 -8.34
N GLN A 38 -5.35 1.58 -7.90
CA GLN A 38 -5.96 0.39 -8.44
C GLN A 38 -7.46 0.39 -8.15
N ARG A 39 -8.23 -0.12 -9.10
CA ARG A 39 -9.69 -0.16 -8.97
C ARG A 39 -10.10 -1.28 -8.02
N VAL A 40 -11.05 -0.99 -7.15
CA VAL A 40 -11.78 -1.97 -6.36
C VAL A 40 -13.06 -2.30 -7.12
N PHE A 41 -13.32 -3.57 -7.36
CA PHE A 41 -14.53 -4.02 -8.06
C PHE A 41 -15.63 -4.41 -7.06
N ALA A 42 -16.87 -4.35 -7.48
CA ALA A 42 -17.99 -4.75 -6.63
C ALA A 42 -17.87 -6.22 -6.14
N ALA A 43 -17.28 -7.09 -6.95
CA ALA A 43 -17.00 -8.47 -6.57
C ALA A 43 -16.01 -8.57 -5.38
N ASP A 44 -15.10 -7.63 -5.24
CA ASP A 44 -14.11 -7.64 -4.15
C ASP A 44 -14.72 -7.31 -2.79
N VAL A 45 -15.89 -6.68 -2.76
CA VAL A 45 -16.57 -6.26 -1.53
C VAL A 45 -17.87 -7.05 -1.28
N ALA A 46 -18.31 -7.85 -2.25
CA ALA A 46 -19.50 -8.67 -2.10
C ALA A 46 -19.25 -9.88 -1.18
N GLY A 47 -20.25 -10.25 -0.38
CA GLY A 47 -20.21 -11.45 0.45
C GLY A 47 -19.43 -11.30 1.76
N GLY A 48 -19.07 -10.11 2.17
CA GLY A 48 -18.51 -9.87 3.49
C GLY A 48 -19.53 -10.11 4.60
N ALA A 49 -19.06 -10.58 5.77
CA ALA A 49 -19.87 -10.76 6.96
C ALA A 49 -20.44 -9.42 7.44
N LYS A 50 -21.66 -9.43 7.97
CA LYS A 50 -22.31 -8.21 8.49
C LYS A 50 -21.55 -7.57 9.64
N VAL A 51 -20.92 -8.38 10.47
CA VAL A 51 -20.03 -7.96 11.52
C VAL A 51 -18.65 -8.52 11.24
N CYS A 52 -17.70 -7.62 10.98
CA CYS A 52 -16.30 -7.92 10.75
C CYS A 52 -15.46 -6.78 11.32
N GLU A 53 -14.84 -7.01 12.45
CA GLU A 53 -13.97 -6.06 13.14
C GLU A 53 -12.52 -6.50 12.96
N VAL A 54 -11.71 -5.65 12.37
CA VAL A 54 -10.31 -5.92 12.07
C VAL A 54 -9.41 -4.80 12.60
N PRO A 55 -8.22 -5.14 13.12
CA PRO A 55 -7.25 -4.13 13.53
C PRO A 55 -6.56 -3.52 12.32
N LYS A 56 -5.99 -2.34 12.49
CA LYS A 56 -4.98 -1.82 11.58
C LYS A 56 -3.65 -2.49 11.90
N VAL A 57 -3.07 -3.20 10.95
CA VAL A 57 -1.78 -3.86 11.11
C VAL A 57 -0.79 -3.38 10.06
N SER A 58 0.47 -3.27 10.46
CA SER A 58 1.57 -2.90 9.57
C SER A 58 2.64 -4.00 9.66
N PRO A 59 2.55 -5.03 8.81
CA PRO A 59 3.50 -6.12 8.84
C PRO A 59 4.91 -5.63 8.53
N THR A 60 5.87 -6.06 9.35
CA THR A 60 7.28 -5.72 9.21
C THR A 60 8.06 -6.93 8.68
N ASN A 61 9.02 -6.68 7.80
CA ASN A 61 9.86 -7.72 7.22
C ASN A 61 10.53 -8.58 8.31
N ASP A 62 10.53 -9.88 8.09
CA ASP A 62 11.13 -10.89 8.98
C ASP A 62 10.62 -10.86 10.43
N GLN A 63 9.48 -10.21 10.68
CA GLN A 63 8.88 -10.12 12.00
C GLN A 63 7.46 -10.69 12.00
N PRO A 64 7.06 -11.37 13.10
CA PRO A 64 5.66 -11.75 13.30
C PRO A 64 4.83 -10.52 13.71
N THR A 65 3.66 -10.40 13.11
CA THR A 65 2.64 -9.42 13.47
C THR A 65 1.40 -10.17 13.95
N GLU A 66 0.89 -9.82 15.13
CA GLU A 66 -0.33 -10.41 15.66
C GLU A 66 -1.54 -9.55 15.24
N ALA A 67 -2.61 -10.23 14.83
CA ALA A 67 -3.89 -9.60 14.49
C ALA A 67 -5.04 -10.38 15.11
N ALA A 68 -5.94 -9.68 15.77
CA ALA A 68 -7.16 -10.27 16.31
C ALA A 68 -8.36 -9.75 15.54
N ILE A 69 -9.12 -10.64 14.91
CA ILE A 69 -10.35 -10.29 14.20
C ILE A 69 -11.56 -10.82 14.96
N ARG A 70 -12.68 -10.13 14.85
CA ARG A 70 -13.96 -10.55 15.41
C ARG A 70 -15.03 -10.50 14.34
N MET A 71 -15.82 -11.54 14.25
CA MET A 71 -16.85 -11.60 13.22
C MET A 71 -18.05 -12.44 13.66
N THR A 72 -19.16 -12.23 12.97
CA THR A 72 -20.34 -13.09 13.06
C THR A 72 -20.31 -14.08 11.91
N ASN A 73 -20.60 -15.35 12.20
CA ASN A 73 -20.73 -16.38 11.17
C ASN A 73 -22.12 -16.34 10.52
N ASP A 74 -22.26 -15.49 9.52
CA ASP A 74 -23.46 -15.40 8.69
C ASP A 74 -23.24 -15.95 7.27
N GLY A 75 -22.13 -16.68 7.09
CA GLY A 75 -21.68 -17.23 5.82
C GLY A 75 -20.80 -16.29 5.01
N GLY A 76 -20.56 -15.06 5.48
CA GLY A 76 -19.68 -14.09 4.87
C GLY A 76 -18.21 -14.25 5.32
N TRP A 77 -17.31 -13.59 4.59
CA TRP A 77 -15.89 -13.50 4.93
C TRP A 77 -15.60 -12.24 5.78
N CYS A 78 -14.53 -12.29 6.55
CA CYS A 78 -13.97 -11.12 7.24
C CYS A 78 -12.55 -10.85 6.72
N GLY A 79 -12.35 -9.69 6.10
CA GLY A 79 -11.13 -9.34 5.40
C GLY A 79 -10.22 -8.43 6.20
N LEU A 80 -9.00 -8.87 6.45
CA LEU A 80 -7.94 -8.09 7.07
C LEU A 80 -7.08 -7.44 5.97
N PRO A 81 -7.15 -6.11 5.79
CA PRO A 81 -6.30 -5.42 4.84
C PRO A 81 -4.88 -5.29 5.39
N VAL A 82 -3.90 -5.55 4.54
CA VAL A 82 -2.47 -5.39 4.83
C VAL A 82 -1.77 -4.77 3.61
N HIS A 83 -0.76 -3.97 3.87
CA HIS A 83 0.04 -3.35 2.81
C HIS A 83 1.50 -3.25 3.26
N GLN A 84 2.38 -3.15 2.28
CA GLN A 84 3.75 -2.71 2.51
C GLN A 84 3.75 -1.21 2.89
N SER A 85 4.91 -0.62 3.12
CA SER A 85 5.02 0.84 3.25
C SER A 85 4.33 1.55 2.07
N GLU A 86 3.69 2.70 2.34
CA GLU A 86 3.15 3.60 1.31
C GLU A 86 2.00 3.04 0.44
N SER A 87 1.09 2.26 1.03
CA SER A 87 -0.08 1.73 0.31
C SER A 87 0.30 0.88 -0.91
N LYS A 88 1.34 0.08 -0.78
CA LYS A 88 1.75 -0.88 -1.81
C LYS A 88 1.31 -2.28 -1.39
N PRO A 89 0.57 -3.03 -2.23
CA PRO A 89 0.19 -4.39 -1.92
C PRO A 89 1.41 -5.32 -1.87
N PHE A 90 1.31 -6.40 -1.12
CA PHE A 90 2.26 -7.50 -1.21
C PHE A 90 2.03 -8.26 -2.53
N SER A 91 3.09 -8.77 -3.12
CA SER A 91 3.02 -9.47 -4.41
C SER A 91 2.41 -10.86 -4.26
N ALA A 92 2.52 -11.48 -3.09
CA ALA A 92 1.95 -12.77 -2.78
C ALA A 92 1.78 -12.97 -1.27
N GLY A 93 0.85 -13.85 -0.91
CA GLY A 93 0.68 -14.37 0.44
C GLY A 93 0.66 -15.88 0.44
N LEU A 94 1.33 -16.48 1.42
CA LEU A 94 1.42 -17.93 1.61
C LEU A 94 0.75 -18.29 2.94
N LEU A 95 -0.28 -19.11 2.88
CA LEU A 95 -0.91 -19.67 4.08
C LEU A 95 0.02 -20.74 4.69
N SER A 96 0.84 -20.34 5.68
CA SER A 96 1.83 -21.21 6.30
C SER A 96 1.23 -22.09 7.41
N THR A 97 0.18 -21.61 8.08
CA THR A 97 -0.64 -22.40 9.01
C THR A 97 -2.10 -22.21 8.65
N ARG A 98 -2.80 -23.29 8.41
CA ARG A 98 -4.21 -23.27 8.05
C ARG A 98 -5.10 -23.10 9.28
N PRO A 99 -6.25 -22.44 9.15
CA PRO A 99 -7.28 -22.47 10.19
C PRO A 99 -7.84 -23.89 10.34
N SER A 100 -8.37 -24.19 11.51
CA SER A 100 -9.00 -25.50 11.81
C SER A 100 -10.47 -25.52 11.37
N HIS A 101 -11.13 -24.38 11.32
CA HIS A 101 -12.57 -24.27 11.13
C HIS A 101 -12.94 -23.17 10.09
N GLY A 102 -12.28 -23.18 8.95
CA GLY A 102 -12.57 -22.23 7.90
C GLY A 102 -11.59 -22.25 6.75
N THR A 103 -11.75 -21.28 5.86
CA THR A 103 -10.89 -21.09 4.70
C THR A 103 -10.29 -19.69 4.69
N VAL A 104 -9.10 -19.56 4.11
CA VAL A 104 -8.43 -18.28 3.94
C VAL A 104 -8.13 -18.05 2.45
N VAL A 105 -8.52 -16.90 1.95
CA VAL A 105 -8.19 -16.42 0.61
C VAL A 105 -7.31 -15.17 0.75
N ILE A 106 -6.23 -15.12 -0.02
CA ILE A 106 -5.30 -13.98 -0.02
C ILE A 106 -5.27 -13.43 -1.43
N HIS A 107 -5.65 -12.18 -1.59
CA HIS A 107 -5.70 -11.53 -2.90
C HIS A 107 -5.46 -10.03 -2.80
N GLN A 108 -5.30 -9.37 -3.95
CA GLN A 108 -5.16 -7.92 -4.02
C GLN A 108 -6.53 -7.27 -4.20
N VAL A 109 -6.78 -6.22 -3.44
CA VAL A 109 -7.99 -5.39 -3.54
C VAL A 109 -7.55 -3.93 -3.57
N GLY A 110 -7.64 -3.29 -4.73
CA GLY A 110 -7.08 -1.96 -4.90
C GLY A 110 -5.59 -1.93 -4.58
N ASP A 111 -5.18 -1.01 -3.73
CA ASP A 111 -3.76 -0.82 -3.34
C ASP A 111 -3.35 -1.65 -2.10
N GLU A 112 -4.16 -2.62 -1.73
CA GLU A 112 -3.95 -3.44 -0.54
C GLU A 112 -3.94 -4.94 -0.89
N THR A 113 -3.27 -5.73 -0.06
CA THR A 113 -3.47 -7.17 -0.01
C THR A 113 -4.50 -7.45 1.07
N ARG A 114 -5.52 -8.23 0.76
CA ARG A 114 -6.54 -8.60 1.72
C ARG A 114 -6.46 -10.09 2.04
N ILE A 115 -6.55 -10.39 3.33
CA ILE A 115 -6.59 -11.74 3.88
C ILE A 115 -8.01 -11.99 4.35
N ASP A 116 -8.79 -12.74 3.57
CA ASP A 116 -10.20 -13.02 3.83
C ASP A 116 -10.32 -14.37 4.55
N TYR A 117 -10.88 -14.37 5.73
CA TYR A 117 -11.22 -15.57 6.48
C TYR A 117 -12.73 -15.81 6.41
N THR A 118 -13.13 -17.04 6.01
CA THR A 118 -14.51 -17.49 6.02
C THR A 118 -14.61 -18.69 6.94
N PRO A 119 -15.34 -18.59 8.05
CA PRO A 119 -15.53 -19.72 8.96
C PRO A 119 -16.39 -20.82 8.34
N ASP A 120 -16.20 -22.04 8.78
CA ASP A 120 -17.07 -23.15 8.41
C ASP A 120 -18.49 -22.90 8.89
N ARG A 121 -19.44 -23.41 8.13
CA ARG A 121 -20.86 -23.21 8.42
C ARG A 121 -21.22 -23.70 9.83
N GLY A 122 -21.80 -22.81 10.63
CA GLY A 122 -22.23 -23.11 11.99
C GLY A 122 -21.10 -23.07 13.03
N PHE A 123 -19.85 -22.80 12.63
CA PHE A 123 -18.76 -22.65 13.59
C PHE A 123 -18.93 -21.38 14.43
N ALA A 124 -18.76 -21.53 15.72
CA ALA A 124 -18.59 -20.45 16.68
C ALA A 124 -17.47 -20.81 17.66
N GLY A 125 -16.56 -19.88 17.92
CA GLY A 125 -15.40 -20.13 18.76
C GLY A 125 -14.18 -19.33 18.30
N THR A 126 -13.01 -19.82 18.65
CA THR A 126 -11.73 -19.20 18.27
C THR A 126 -11.00 -20.09 17.28
N ASP A 127 -10.52 -19.50 16.21
CA ASP A 127 -9.65 -20.13 15.23
C ASP A 127 -8.38 -19.30 15.01
N SER A 128 -7.35 -19.89 14.42
CA SER A 128 -6.10 -19.16 14.14
C SER A 128 -5.41 -19.68 12.90
N PHE A 129 -4.70 -18.78 12.22
CA PHE A 129 -3.92 -19.11 11.04
C PHE A 129 -2.73 -18.15 10.89
N VAL A 130 -1.77 -18.52 10.05
CA VAL A 130 -0.58 -17.69 9.78
C VAL A 130 -0.38 -17.52 8.29
N VAL A 131 -0.20 -16.28 7.89
CA VAL A 131 0.11 -15.90 6.51
C VAL A 131 1.51 -15.31 6.46
N LYS A 132 2.33 -15.78 5.52
CA LYS A 132 3.59 -15.15 5.14
C LYS A 132 3.38 -14.27 3.92
N LEU A 133 3.88 -13.05 3.96
CA LEU A 133 3.72 -12.03 2.92
C LEU A 133 5.03 -11.80 2.18
N LEU A 134 4.97 -11.69 0.87
CA LEU A 134 6.12 -11.49 -0.01
C LEU A 134 5.96 -10.20 -0.84
N PRO A 135 7.05 -9.47 -1.05
CA PRO A 135 8.42 -9.66 -0.55
C PRO A 135 8.56 -9.32 0.94
N GLY A 136 9.73 -9.62 1.51
CA GLY A 136 10.09 -9.21 2.87
C GLY A 136 9.78 -10.23 3.95
N ASN A 137 9.17 -11.37 3.62
CA ASN A 137 8.94 -12.50 4.54
C ASN A 137 8.26 -12.09 5.87
N ALA A 138 7.46 -11.02 5.84
CA ALA A 138 6.64 -10.62 6.97
C ALA A 138 5.62 -11.71 7.28
N SER A 139 5.34 -11.99 8.54
CA SER A 139 4.30 -12.96 8.91
C SER A 139 3.20 -12.30 9.71
N VAL A 140 1.96 -12.66 9.40
CA VAL A 140 0.77 -12.23 10.14
C VAL A 140 0.13 -13.45 10.75
N ARG A 141 0.09 -13.49 12.08
CA ARG A 141 -0.68 -14.48 12.85
C ARG A 141 -2.03 -13.86 13.16
N VAL A 142 -3.08 -14.49 12.67
CA VAL A 142 -4.44 -14.04 12.90
C VAL A 142 -5.13 -14.95 13.88
N THR A 143 -5.75 -14.35 14.89
CA THR A 143 -6.68 -15.01 15.80
C THR A 143 -8.09 -14.51 15.48
N ALA A 144 -8.97 -15.41 15.06
CA ALA A 144 -10.35 -15.10 14.72
C ALA A 144 -11.30 -15.54 15.83
N THR A 145 -12.03 -14.59 16.40
CA THR A 145 -13.15 -14.88 17.31
C THR A 145 -14.44 -14.82 16.53
N VAL A 146 -15.08 -15.96 16.39
CA VAL A 146 -16.30 -16.13 15.60
C VAL A 146 -17.48 -16.30 16.53
N SER A 147 -18.46 -15.43 16.46
CA SER A 147 -19.75 -15.58 17.12
C SER A 147 -20.74 -16.29 16.19
N GLY A 148 -21.67 -17.03 16.79
CA GLY A 148 -22.73 -17.68 16.03
C GLY A 148 -23.63 -16.68 15.28
N PRO A 149 -24.47 -17.18 14.35
CA PRO A 149 -25.41 -16.32 13.63
C PRO A 149 -26.30 -15.56 14.61
N VAL A 150 -26.47 -14.27 14.36
CA VAL A 150 -27.46 -13.46 15.11
C VAL A 150 -28.83 -13.96 14.70
N ALA A 151 -29.62 -14.40 15.66
CA ALA A 151 -30.99 -14.86 15.40
C ALA A 151 -31.91 -13.71 14.92
#